data_d3d3fd842a9c452b9d8aa8438da59d88
#
_entry.id   d3d3fd842a9c452b9d8aa8438da59d88
#
_cell.length_a   1.000
_cell.length_b   1.000
_cell.length_c   1.000
_cell.angle_alpha   90.00
_cell.angle_beta   90.00
_cell.angle_gamma   90.00
#
_symmetry.space_group_name_H-M   'P 1'
#
loop_
_entity.id
_entity.type
_entity.pdbx_description
1 polymer ?
#
loop_
_entity_poly.entity_id
_entity_poly.type
_entity_poly.pdbx_seq_one_letter_code
_entity_poly.pdbx_strand_id
1 'polypeptide(L)'
;MPTQSLGRAGEEATAQYLIERGCFVVEKNYRPAGRHEELDLIACDGRYLLFVEVKTRKQGTASAFCAQLAVTPAKQKRILLGAQKFLLDHSNYTCYQPRFDVACVTMLDNRVVQLDYYPNAFEAMGME
;
A
#
# COMPACT_ATOMS: atom_id res chain seq x y z
N MET A 1 -8.51 -19.70 -17.96
CA MET A 1 -7.74 -19.06 -16.90
C MET A 1 -8.28 -17.68 -16.61
N PRO A 2 -8.69 -17.43 -15.41
CA PRO A 2 -9.09 -16.07 -15.08
C PRO A 2 -7.89 -15.14 -15.20
N THR A 3 -8.09 -14.01 -15.83
CA THR A 3 -7.07 -12.98 -15.88
C THR A 3 -6.94 -12.36 -14.50
N GLN A 4 -5.73 -12.19 -14.06
CA GLN A 4 -5.48 -11.49 -12.81
C GLN A 4 -6.00 -10.06 -12.92
N SER A 5 -6.67 -9.57 -11.88
CA SER A 5 -7.14 -8.21 -11.90
C SER A 5 -5.95 -7.24 -11.95
N LEU A 6 -6.19 -6.05 -12.52
CA LEU A 6 -5.17 -5.02 -12.61
C LEU A 6 -4.62 -4.66 -11.23
N GLY A 7 -5.51 -4.50 -10.25
CA GLY A 7 -5.10 -4.16 -8.90
C GLY A 7 -4.24 -5.23 -8.25
N ARG A 8 -4.60 -6.50 -8.46
CA ARG A 8 -3.82 -7.60 -7.88
C ARG A 8 -2.43 -7.66 -8.48
N ALA A 9 -2.30 -7.44 -9.78
CA ALA A 9 -1.00 -7.44 -10.43
C ALA A 9 -0.11 -6.34 -9.86
N GLY A 10 -0.67 -5.16 -9.60
CA GLY A 10 0.08 -4.07 -8.99
C GLY A 10 0.50 -4.38 -7.57
N GLU A 11 -0.37 -5.00 -6.80
CA GLU A 11 -0.05 -5.37 -5.42
C GLU A 11 1.05 -6.41 -5.37
N GLU A 12 1.02 -7.40 -6.25
CA GLU A 12 2.07 -8.41 -6.30
C GLU A 12 3.41 -7.82 -6.73
N ALA A 13 3.39 -6.93 -7.72
CA ALA A 13 4.60 -6.26 -8.16
C ALA A 13 5.22 -5.42 -7.04
N THR A 14 4.37 -4.73 -6.28
CA THR A 14 4.83 -3.92 -5.17
C THR A 14 5.40 -4.78 -4.05
N ALA A 15 4.75 -5.89 -3.74
CA ALA A 15 5.26 -6.82 -2.73
C ALA A 15 6.64 -7.33 -3.13
N GLN A 16 6.81 -7.72 -4.39
CA GLN A 16 8.09 -8.21 -4.89
C GLN A 16 9.16 -7.12 -4.84
N TYR A 17 8.79 -5.90 -5.20
CA TYR A 17 9.69 -4.74 -5.10
C TYR A 17 10.23 -4.58 -3.67
N LEU A 18 9.35 -4.68 -2.68
CA LEU A 18 9.74 -4.54 -1.28
C LEU A 18 10.61 -5.70 -0.82
N ILE A 19 10.26 -6.92 -1.20
CA ILE A 19 11.03 -8.12 -0.84
C ILE A 19 12.46 -8.01 -1.39
N GLU A 20 12.61 -7.57 -2.61
CA GLU A 20 13.93 -7.41 -3.24
C GLU A 20 14.79 -6.38 -2.53
N ARG A 21 14.17 -5.46 -1.78
CA ARG A 21 14.87 -4.46 -1.00
C ARG A 21 15.04 -4.83 0.45
N GLY A 22 14.76 -6.07 0.79
CA GLY A 22 14.98 -6.59 2.13
C GLY A 22 13.84 -6.39 3.09
N CYS A 23 12.68 -5.98 2.59
CA CYS A 23 11.50 -5.85 3.45
C CYS A 23 10.82 -7.20 3.63
N PHE A 24 10.06 -7.31 4.71
CA PHE A 24 9.28 -8.50 5.01
C PHE A 24 7.80 -8.18 4.85
N VAL A 25 7.10 -8.87 3.96
CA VAL A 25 5.67 -8.64 3.76
C VAL A 25 4.89 -9.35 4.86
N VAL A 26 4.13 -8.57 5.62
CA VAL A 26 3.36 -9.05 6.76
C VAL A 26 1.99 -9.54 6.31
N GLU A 27 1.29 -8.74 5.51
CA GLU A 27 -0.08 -9.02 5.13
C GLU A 27 -0.39 -8.37 3.79
N LYS A 28 -1.25 -9.02 3.00
CA LYS A 28 -1.78 -8.45 1.75
C LYS A 28 -3.29 -8.39 1.86
N ASN A 29 -3.86 -7.30 1.35
CA ASN A 29 -5.31 -7.15 1.30
C ASN A 29 -5.95 -7.36 2.68
N TYR A 30 -5.36 -6.69 3.68
CA TYR A 30 -5.84 -6.79 5.04
C TYR A 30 -7.13 -5.99 5.19
N ARG A 31 -8.16 -6.65 5.70
CA ARG A 31 -9.46 -6.02 5.93
C ARG A 31 -9.82 -6.17 7.39
N PRO A 32 -9.84 -5.06 8.14
CA PRO A 32 -10.26 -5.13 9.54
C PRO A 32 -11.69 -5.65 9.67
N ALA A 33 -11.96 -6.37 10.72
CA ALA A 33 -13.29 -6.96 10.96
C ALA A 33 -14.36 -5.88 10.95
N GLY A 34 -15.43 -6.13 10.20
CA GLY A 34 -16.56 -5.21 10.13
C GLY A 34 -16.35 -3.98 9.27
N ARG A 35 -15.24 -3.90 8.53
CA ARG A 35 -14.94 -2.77 7.68
C ARG A 35 -14.89 -3.19 6.22
N HIS A 36 -15.23 -2.26 5.35
CA HIS A 36 -15.17 -2.48 3.91
C HIS A 36 -13.82 -2.10 3.31
N GLU A 37 -13.14 -1.16 3.95
CA GLU A 37 -11.84 -0.70 3.47
C GLU A 37 -10.78 -1.74 3.79
N GLU A 38 -9.87 -1.96 2.84
CA GLU A 38 -8.74 -2.83 3.06
C GLU A 38 -7.43 -2.06 2.93
N LEU A 39 -6.42 -2.58 3.60
CA LEU A 39 -5.06 -2.12 3.44
C LEU A 39 -4.40 -3.01 2.39
N ASP A 40 -3.87 -2.42 1.34
CA ASP A 40 -3.36 -3.20 0.20
C ASP A 40 -2.16 -4.05 0.58
N LEU A 41 -1.22 -3.47 1.32
CA LEU A 41 0.00 -4.15 1.72
C LEU A 41 0.47 -3.65 3.07
N ILE A 42 0.94 -4.56 3.90
CA ILE A 42 1.61 -4.22 5.15
C ILE A 42 2.97 -4.94 5.15
N ALA A 43 4.03 -4.20 5.41
CA ALA A 43 5.39 -4.75 5.36
C ALA A 43 6.26 -4.16 6.45
N CYS A 44 7.32 -4.85 6.79
CA CYS A 44 8.32 -4.36 7.73
C CYS A 44 9.59 -3.98 7.00
N ASP A 45 10.15 -2.85 7.37
CA ASP A 45 11.44 -2.39 6.89
C ASP A 45 12.23 -1.88 8.10
N GLY A 46 13.07 -2.75 8.66
CA GLY A 46 13.77 -2.42 9.89
C GLY A 46 12.80 -2.13 11.02
N ARG A 47 12.86 -0.90 11.56
CA ARG A 47 11.97 -0.48 12.64
C ARG A 47 10.63 0.03 12.15
N TYR A 48 10.44 0.15 10.83
CA TYR A 48 9.23 0.73 10.27
C TYR A 48 8.22 -0.33 9.90
N LEU A 49 6.96 -0.05 10.19
CA LEU A 49 5.85 -0.85 9.69
C LEU A 49 5.18 -0.03 8.59
N LEU A 50 5.28 -0.54 7.37
CA LEU A 50 4.83 0.16 6.18
C LEU A 50 3.40 -0.21 5.88
N PHE A 51 2.54 0.79 5.76
CA PHE A 51 1.19 0.62 5.24
C PHE A 51 1.19 1.20 3.83
N VAL A 52 1.11 0.34 2.83
CA VAL A 52 1.35 0.71 1.45
C VAL A 52 0.05 0.69 0.67
N GLU A 53 -0.29 1.84 0.10
CA GLU A 53 -1.41 1.96 -0.82
C GLU A 53 -0.88 1.75 -2.22
N VAL A 54 -1.51 0.87 -2.98
CA VAL A 54 -1.06 0.53 -4.33
C VAL A 54 -2.07 1.06 -5.34
N LYS A 55 -1.59 1.91 -6.24
CA LYS A 55 -2.37 2.42 -7.35
C LYS A 55 -1.86 1.83 -8.65
N THR A 56 -2.72 1.18 -9.38
CA THR A 56 -2.37 0.55 -10.65
C THR A 56 -3.10 1.26 -11.78
N ARG A 57 -2.38 1.58 -12.85
CA ARG A 57 -2.95 2.24 -14.01
C ARG A 57 -2.41 1.62 -15.28
N LYS A 58 -3.14 1.80 -16.37
CA LYS A 58 -2.68 1.40 -17.69
C LYS A 58 -1.82 2.51 -18.28
N GLN A 59 -0.75 2.13 -18.95
CA GLN A 59 0.09 3.10 -19.65
C GLN A 59 -0.75 3.83 -20.69
N GLY A 60 -0.51 5.13 -20.84
CA GLY A 60 -1.26 5.96 -21.78
C GLY A 60 -2.50 6.60 -21.21
N THR A 61 -2.90 6.24 -20.00
CA THR A 61 -3.98 6.98 -19.34
C THR A 61 -3.46 8.35 -18.92
N ALA A 62 -4.34 9.32 -18.89
CA ALA A 62 -3.97 10.72 -18.84
C ALA A 62 -3.37 11.16 -17.51
N SER A 63 -3.31 10.33 -16.53
CA SER A 63 -2.86 10.77 -15.22
C SER A 63 -1.36 10.65 -15.08
N ALA A 64 -0.68 11.76 -15.20
CA ALA A 64 0.72 11.86 -14.80
C ALA A 64 0.85 11.99 -13.29
N PHE A 65 -0.26 12.10 -12.60
CA PHE A 65 -0.25 12.33 -11.18
C PHE A 65 -0.20 11.02 -10.45
N CYS A 66 0.88 10.82 -9.76
CA CYS A 66 1.05 9.66 -8.98
C CYS A 66 0.65 9.88 -7.55
N ALA A 67 1.15 9.18 -6.79
CA ALA A 67 1.09 8.94 -5.38
C ALA A 67 0.29 9.92 -4.54
N GLN A 68 0.77 11.13 -4.39
CA GLN A 68 0.17 12.06 -3.43
C GLN A 68 -1.22 12.51 -3.86
N LEU A 69 -1.45 12.61 -5.17
CA LEU A 69 -2.74 13.03 -5.68
C LEU A 69 -3.73 11.86 -5.82
N ALA A 70 -3.21 10.64 -5.84
CA ALA A 70 -4.05 9.46 -5.92
C ALA A 70 -4.70 9.10 -4.59
N VAL A 71 -4.15 9.59 -3.47
CA VAL A 71 -4.65 9.27 -2.14
C VAL A 71 -5.27 10.52 -1.54
N THR A 72 -6.58 10.63 -1.66
CA THR A 72 -7.34 11.78 -1.16
C THR A 72 -7.31 11.82 0.36
N PRO A 73 -7.62 12.99 0.97
CA PRO A 73 -7.71 13.07 2.43
C PRO A 73 -8.68 12.06 3.03
N ALA A 74 -9.80 11.81 2.38
CA ALA A 74 -10.76 10.82 2.86
C ALA A 74 -10.16 9.42 2.85
N LYS A 75 -9.40 9.08 1.81
CA LYS A 75 -8.74 7.79 1.72
C LYS A 75 -7.60 7.67 2.72
N GLN A 76 -6.85 8.75 2.92
CA GLN A 76 -5.82 8.77 3.96
C GLN A 76 -6.41 8.46 5.32
N LYS A 77 -7.55 9.07 5.64
CA LYS A 77 -8.22 8.82 6.91
C LYS A 77 -8.62 7.35 7.05
N ARG A 78 -9.13 6.75 5.99
CA ARG A 78 -9.51 5.34 6.02
C ARG A 78 -8.30 4.44 6.22
N ILE A 79 -7.20 4.75 5.57
CA ILE A 79 -5.95 4.00 5.75
C ILE A 79 -5.45 4.12 7.18
N LEU A 80 -5.50 5.32 7.75
CA LEU A 80 -5.09 5.54 9.14
C LEU A 80 -5.94 4.73 10.10
N LEU A 81 -7.26 4.71 9.90
CA LEU A 81 -8.15 3.92 10.75
C LEU A 81 -7.88 2.43 10.63
N GLY A 82 -7.64 1.95 9.41
CA GLY A 82 -7.28 0.56 9.17
C GLY A 82 -5.97 0.19 9.85
N ALA A 83 -4.98 1.09 9.78
CA ALA A 83 -3.69 0.86 10.41
C ALA A 83 -3.81 0.80 11.93
N GLN A 84 -4.61 1.69 12.52
CA GLN A 84 -4.86 1.67 13.95
C GLN A 84 -5.50 0.35 14.37
N LYS A 85 -6.47 -0.12 13.60
CA LYS A 85 -7.13 -1.38 13.88
C LYS A 85 -6.17 -2.55 13.76
N PHE A 86 -5.31 -2.53 12.75
CA PHE A 86 -4.28 -3.56 12.61
C PHE A 86 -3.38 -3.61 13.84
N LEU A 87 -2.92 -2.46 14.31
CA LEU A 87 -2.03 -2.40 15.46
C LEU A 87 -2.73 -2.86 16.74
N LEU A 88 -4.02 -2.57 16.89
CA LEU A 88 -4.79 -3.04 18.03
C LEU A 88 -4.92 -4.56 18.02
N ASP A 89 -5.08 -5.15 16.85
CA ASP A 89 -5.28 -6.59 16.71
C ASP A 89 -3.95 -7.36 16.66
N HIS A 90 -2.83 -6.66 16.47
CA HIS A 90 -1.51 -7.29 16.32
C HIS A 90 -0.50 -6.58 17.21
N SER A 91 -0.59 -6.83 18.51
CA SER A 91 0.19 -6.10 19.51
C SER A 91 1.70 -6.31 19.37
N ASN A 92 2.14 -7.36 18.69
CA ASN A 92 3.56 -7.60 18.46
C ASN A 92 4.20 -6.56 17.55
N TYR A 93 3.40 -5.69 16.91
CA TYR A 93 3.94 -4.63 16.05
C TYR A 93 3.88 -3.24 16.70
N THR A 94 3.53 -3.16 17.99
CA THR A 94 3.38 -1.84 18.64
C THR A 94 4.70 -1.10 18.81
N CYS A 95 5.83 -1.80 18.78
CA CYS A 95 7.14 -1.15 18.88
C CYS A 95 7.66 -0.63 17.54
N TYR A 96 6.95 -0.91 16.45
CA TYR A 96 7.34 -0.44 15.13
C TYR A 96 6.84 0.98 14.89
N GLN A 97 7.58 1.72 14.08
CA GLN A 97 7.18 3.06 13.68
C GLN A 97 6.30 2.97 12.43
N PRO A 98 5.04 3.36 12.50
CA PRO A 98 4.19 3.34 11.30
C PRO A 98 4.68 4.33 10.24
N ARG A 99 4.61 3.91 8.98
CA ARG A 99 4.94 4.76 7.85
C ARG A 99 3.93 4.47 6.74
N PHE A 100 3.48 5.52 6.05
CA PHE A 100 2.44 5.41 5.02
C PHE A 100 3.07 5.68 3.66
N ASP A 101 3.12 4.66 2.84
CA ASP A 101 3.79 4.68 1.55
C ASP A 101 2.77 4.48 0.44
N VAL A 102 3.10 4.95 -0.75
CA VAL A 102 2.27 4.75 -1.93
C VAL A 102 3.12 4.21 -3.06
N ALA A 103 2.59 3.21 -3.74
CA ALA A 103 3.21 2.67 -4.95
C ALA A 103 2.28 2.92 -6.13
N CYS A 104 2.86 3.47 -7.20
CA CYS A 104 2.15 3.67 -8.47
C CYS A 104 2.71 2.69 -9.48
N VAL A 105 1.87 1.77 -9.94
CA VAL A 105 2.28 0.71 -10.86
C VAL A 105 1.64 0.96 -12.21
N THR A 106 2.46 1.01 -13.25
CA THR A 106 1.98 1.22 -14.62
C THR A 106 2.05 -0.10 -15.37
N MET A 107 0.94 -0.45 -16.02
CA MET A 107 0.79 -1.71 -16.76
C MET A 107 0.66 -1.44 -18.24
N LEU A 108 1.24 -2.32 -19.05
CA LEU A 108 1.06 -2.34 -20.49
C LEU A 108 0.92 -3.81 -20.92
N ASP A 109 -0.17 -4.14 -21.60
CA ASP A 109 -0.41 -5.50 -22.08
C ASP A 109 -0.25 -6.54 -20.98
N ASN A 110 -0.87 -6.27 -19.84
CA ASN A 110 -0.88 -7.13 -18.66
C ASN A 110 0.51 -7.35 -18.04
N ARG A 111 1.43 -6.44 -18.33
CA ARG A 111 2.77 -6.48 -17.73
C ARG A 111 3.07 -5.19 -17.02
N VAL A 112 3.80 -5.29 -15.91
CA VAL A 112 4.27 -4.12 -15.20
C VAL A 112 5.44 -3.53 -15.98
N VAL A 113 5.30 -2.29 -16.43
CA VAL A 113 6.36 -1.59 -17.16
C VAL A 113 7.03 -0.53 -16.32
N GLN A 114 6.41 -0.10 -15.22
CA GLN A 114 6.99 0.90 -14.35
C GLN A 114 6.37 0.79 -12.95
N LEU A 115 7.21 0.97 -11.94
CA LEU A 115 6.75 1.05 -10.56
C LEU A 115 7.46 2.22 -9.91
N ASP A 116 6.68 3.19 -9.44
CA ASP A 116 7.20 4.35 -8.71
C ASP A 116 6.77 4.22 -7.26
N TYR A 117 7.74 4.16 -6.37
CA TYR A 117 7.49 3.96 -4.96
C TYR A 117 7.79 5.24 -4.18
N TYR A 118 6.82 5.67 -3.38
CA TYR A 118 6.90 6.91 -2.62
C TYR A 118 6.82 6.60 -1.13
N PRO A 119 7.97 6.50 -0.46
CA PRO A 119 7.95 6.28 0.98
C PRO A 119 7.50 7.54 1.70
N ASN A 120 6.81 7.35 2.80
CA ASN A 120 6.32 8.43 3.64
C ASN A 120 5.51 9.45 2.82
N ALA A 121 4.56 8.93 2.04
CA ALA A 121 3.79 9.75 1.11
C ALA A 121 2.79 10.66 1.81
N PHE A 122 2.36 10.31 3.02
CA PHE A 122 1.54 11.19 3.85
C PHE A 122 1.79 10.83 5.32
N GLU A 123 1.49 11.77 6.19
CA GLU A 123 1.79 11.62 7.60
C GLU A 123 0.60 11.09 8.38
N ALA A 124 0.91 10.41 9.48
CA ALA A 124 -0.09 9.84 10.37
C ALA A 124 -0.67 10.90 11.33
N MET A 125 -1.22 11.96 10.77
CA MET A 125 -1.81 13.02 11.58
C MET A 125 -3.00 12.46 12.36
N GLY A 126 -2.96 12.60 13.68
CA GLY A 126 -4.02 12.09 14.53
C GLY A 126 -3.90 10.64 14.91
N MET A 127 -2.79 10.02 14.62
CA MET A 127 -2.53 8.63 15.00
C MET A 127 -1.76 8.53 16.33
N GLU A 128 -1.82 9.55 17.10
CA GLU A 128 -1.11 9.65 18.38
C GLU A 128 -1.81 8.90 19.49
#